data_21e2953819ba17c72450b6b0ae2aefcc
#
_entry.id   21e2953819ba17c72450b6b0ae2aefcc
#
_cell.length_a   1.000
_cell.length_b   1.000
_cell.length_c   1.000
_cell.angle_alpha   90.00
_cell.angle_beta   90.00
_cell.angle_gamma   90.00
#
_symmetry.space_group_name_H-M   'P 1'
#
loop_
_entity.id
_entity.type
_entity.pdbx_description
1 polymer ?
#
loop_
_entity_poly.entity_id
_entity_poly.type
_entity_poly.pdbx_seq_one_letter_code
_entity_poly.pdbx_strand_id
1 'polypeptide(L)'
;GHTGSLAAAVKAVEAVDTGLGRIAQAISKAGGALLVTADHGNCELMRDPDTGGPHTSHTTNPVPVLLLGGGNVSLASGRLADIAPTLLALMGLPQPGEMTGRSLLRGIQAGDQASVRPSTSAME
;
A
#
# COMPACT_ATOMS: atom_id res chain seq x y z
N GLY A 1 -6.99 4.38 15.34
CA GLY A 1 -8.38 4.41 14.87
C GLY A 1 -9.38 4.00 15.93
N HIS A 2 -9.31 2.78 16.47
CA HIS A 2 -10.34 2.19 17.35
C HIS A 2 -10.65 2.97 18.63
N THR A 3 -9.77 3.83 19.11
CA THR A 3 -10.04 4.70 20.26
C THR A 3 -10.84 5.95 19.92
N GLY A 4 -10.99 6.27 18.63
CA GLY A 4 -11.59 7.53 18.17
C GLY A 4 -10.80 8.80 18.54
N SER A 5 -9.58 8.63 19.11
CA SER A 5 -8.69 9.74 19.47
C SER A 5 -7.74 10.06 18.34
N LEU A 6 -7.89 11.23 17.72
CA LEU A 6 -7.00 11.68 16.64
C LEU A 6 -5.54 11.77 17.11
N ALA A 7 -5.30 12.29 18.33
CA ALA A 7 -3.96 12.39 18.86
C ALA A 7 -3.28 11.03 19.07
N ALA A 8 -4.04 10.00 19.47
CA ALA A 8 -3.54 8.63 19.59
C ALA A 8 -3.29 8.02 18.21
N ALA A 9 -4.16 8.27 17.23
CA ALA A 9 -4.00 7.81 15.86
C ALA A 9 -2.72 8.40 15.21
N VAL A 10 -2.49 9.70 15.36
CA VAL A 10 -1.26 10.36 14.86
C VAL A 10 -0.01 9.69 15.43
N LYS A 11 0.06 9.52 16.75
CA LYS A 11 1.20 8.83 17.39
C LYS A 11 1.41 7.41 16.89
N ALA A 12 0.32 6.68 16.66
CA ALA A 12 0.39 5.32 16.14
C ALA A 12 0.93 5.30 14.70
N VAL A 13 0.46 6.21 13.84
CA VAL A 13 0.94 6.33 12.46
C VAL A 13 2.42 6.74 12.43
N GLU A 14 2.85 7.70 13.25
CA GLU A 14 4.27 8.08 13.37
C GLU A 14 5.16 6.90 13.79
N ALA A 15 4.69 6.07 14.72
CA ALA A 15 5.41 4.88 15.14
C ALA A 15 5.50 3.83 14.03
N VAL A 16 4.42 3.62 13.29
CA VAL A 16 4.37 2.72 12.12
C VAL A 16 5.30 3.23 11.02
N ASP A 17 5.28 4.53 10.71
CA ASP A 17 6.15 5.16 9.71
C ASP A 17 7.63 4.98 10.06
N THR A 18 8.00 5.19 11.31
CA THR A 18 9.36 4.95 11.81
C THR A 18 9.77 3.47 11.61
N GLY A 19 8.89 2.53 11.95
CA GLY A 19 9.12 1.10 11.74
C GLY A 19 9.26 0.74 10.27
N LEU A 20 8.39 1.29 9.43
CA LEU A 20 8.42 1.10 7.97
C LEU A 20 9.72 1.62 7.36
N GLY A 21 10.20 2.80 7.79
CA GLY A 21 11.48 3.34 7.35
C GLY A 21 12.65 2.38 7.63
N ARG A 22 12.67 1.73 8.81
CA ARG A 22 13.70 0.72 9.16
C ARG A 22 13.61 -0.51 8.27
N ILE A 23 12.40 -1.00 7.98
CA ILE A 23 12.16 -2.15 7.08
C ILE A 23 12.62 -1.79 5.67
N ALA A 24 12.24 -0.62 5.16
CA ALA A 24 12.62 -0.16 3.83
C ALA A 24 14.15 -0.09 3.66
N GLN A 25 14.87 0.42 4.67
CA GLN A 25 16.33 0.44 4.65
C GLN A 25 16.95 -0.96 4.64
N ALA A 26 16.41 -1.89 5.44
CA ALA A 26 16.91 -3.26 5.50
C ALA A 26 16.68 -4.01 4.17
N ILE A 27 15.49 -3.88 3.58
CA ILE A 27 15.15 -4.47 2.29
C ILE A 27 16.02 -3.88 1.17
N SER A 28 16.20 -2.56 1.15
CA SER A 28 17.07 -1.90 0.17
C SER A 28 18.52 -2.39 0.25
N LYS A 29 19.08 -2.54 1.46
CA LYS A 29 20.42 -3.09 1.66
C LYS A 29 20.54 -4.54 1.18
N ALA A 30 19.47 -5.31 1.28
CA ALA A 30 19.42 -6.68 0.80
C ALA A 30 19.18 -6.78 -0.72
N GLY A 31 18.97 -5.67 -1.42
CA GLY A 31 18.65 -5.65 -2.85
C GLY A 31 17.25 -6.17 -3.17
N GLY A 32 16.36 -6.18 -2.18
CA GLY A 32 14.99 -6.66 -2.31
C GLY A 32 13.99 -5.60 -2.75
N ALA A 33 12.73 -6.00 -2.89
CA ALA A 33 11.58 -5.12 -3.12
C ALA A 33 10.63 -5.18 -1.92
N LEU A 34 10.01 -4.05 -1.60
CA LEU A 34 9.03 -3.92 -0.52
C LEU A 34 7.72 -3.39 -1.08
N LEU A 35 6.65 -4.16 -0.94
CA LEU A 35 5.29 -3.74 -1.24
C LEU A 35 4.57 -3.45 0.08
N VAL A 36 3.99 -2.27 0.21
CA VAL A 36 3.29 -1.79 1.41
C VAL A 36 1.86 -1.49 1.04
N THR A 37 0.91 -2.03 1.80
CA THR A 37 -0.51 -1.75 1.65
C THR A 37 -1.24 -1.99 2.99
N ALA A 38 -2.55 -1.80 3.02
CA ALA A 38 -3.43 -2.18 4.11
C ALA A 38 -4.56 -3.10 3.61
N ASP A 39 -5.19 -3.83 4.51
CA ASP A 39 -6.33 -4.71 4.23
C ASP A 39 -7.67 -3.95 4.26
N HIS A 40 -7.73 -2.82 4.94
CA HIS A 40 -8.89 -1.92 5.04
C HIS A 40 -8.48 -0.52 5.50
N GLY A 41 -9.36 0.46 5.34
CA GLY A 41 -9.21 1.78 5.90
C GLY A 41 -9.60 1.84 7.39
N ASN A 42 -9.15 2.87 8.09
CA ASN A 42 -9.47 3.13 9.50
C ASN A 42 -9.19 4.59 9.88
N CYS A 43 -7.91 4.97 9.98
CA CYS A 43 -7.50 6.28 10.51
C CYS A 43 -7.78 7.46 9.58
N GLU A 44 -8.09 7.23 8.32
CA GLU A 44 -8.47 8.28 7.37
C GLU A 44 -9.88 8.85 7.67
N LEU A 45 -10.68 8.14 8.48
CA LEU A 45 -11.99 8.59 8.93
C LEU A 45 -12.06 8.52 10.45
N MET A 46 -11.75 9.61 11.13
CA MET A 46 -11.73 9.71 12.60
C MET A 46 -13.00 10.31 13.20
N ARG A 47 -13.85 10.90 12.35
CA ARG A 47 -15.16 11.45 12.72
C ARG A 47 -16.24 10.85 11.84
N ASP A 48 -17.29 10.40 12.48
CA ASP A 48 -18.50 9.95 11.82
C ASP A 48 -19.18 11.13 11.12
N PRO A 49 -19.43 11.08 9.80
CA PRO A 49 -20.00 12.21 9.06
C PRO A 49 -21.47 12.48 9.42
N ASP A 50 -22.21 11.49 9.89
CA ASP A 50 -23.64 11.61 10.18
C ASP A 50 -23.88 12.09 11.61
N THR A 51 -23.11 11.57 12.57
CA THR A 51 -23.28 11.88 13.99
C THR A 51 -22.32 12.96 14.50
N GLY A 52 -21.23 13.23 13.79
CA GLY A 52 -20.15 14.12 14.22
C GLY A 52 -19.32 13.58 15.40
N GLY A 53 -19.63 12.37 15.87
CA GLY A 53 -18.93 11.69 16.95
C GLY A 53 -17.64 11.01 16.50
N PRO A 54 -16.89 10.34 17.41
CA PRO A 54 -15.73 9.55 17.05
C PRO A 54 -16.10 8.36 16.16
N HIS A 55 -15.40 8.19 15.02
CA HIS A 55 -15.47 6.99 14.21
C HIS A 55 -14.39 6.01 14.67
N THR A 56 -14.78 4.79 15.03
CA THR A 56 -13.89 3.78 15.63
C THR A 56 -13.85 2.48 14.84
N SER A 57 -14.61 2.40 13.74
CA SER A 57 -14.75 1.21 12.91
C SER A 57 -13.76 1.22 11.74
N HIS A 58 -13.65 0.09 11.06
CA HIS A 58 -12.99 0.01 9.76
C HIS A 58 -13.82 0.71 8.69
N THR A 59 -13.17 1.12 7.63
CA THR A 59 -13.83 1.68 6.45
C THR A 59 -13.60 0.79 5.23
N THR A 60 -14.46 0.95 4.24
CA THR A 60 -14.29 0.35 2.91
C THR A 60 -13.59 1.31 1.93
N ASN A 61 -13.03 2.39 2.44
CA ASN A 61 -12.29 3.33 1.61
C ASN A 61 -11.08 2.66 0.95
N PRO A 62 -10.71 3.11 -0.25
CA PRO A 62 -9.48 2.65 -0.90
C PRO A 62 -8.26 2.84 -0.01
N VAL A 63 -7.38 1.86 0.00
CA VAL A 63 -6.11 1.90 0.73
C VAL A 63 -4.94 2.13 -0.22
N PRO A 64 -3.85 2.76 0.21
CA PRO A 64 -2.68 2.96 -0.63
C PRO A 64 -1.95 1.65 -0.89
N VAL A 65 -1.31 1.55 -2.06
CA VAL A 65 -0.30 0.55 -2.36
C VAL A 65 0.98 1.24 -2.83
N LEU A 66 2.10 0.87 -2.24
CA LEU A 66 3.42 1.43 -2.49
C LEU A 66 4.40 0.33 -2.83
N LEU A 67 5.27 0.56 -3.81
CA LEU A 67 6.38 -0.34 -4.14
C LEU A 67 7.69 0.42 -4.05
N LEU A 68 8.62 -0.13 -3.26
CA LEU A 68 10.01 0.34 -3.18
C LEU A 68 10.91 -0.77 -3.71
N GLY A 69 11.82 -0.45 -4.60
CA GLY A 69 12.64 -1.44 -5.33
C GLY A 69 11.86 -2.12 -6.46
N GLY A 70 12.29 -3.33 -6.86
CA GLY A 70 11.62 -4.09 -7.93
C GLY A 70 12.00 -3.66 -9.34
N GLY A 71 12.96 -2.75 -9.52
CA GLY A 71 13.44 -2.33 -10.85
C GLY A 71 12.59 -1.20 -11.46
N ASN A 72 12.60 -1.14 -12.79
CA ASN A 72 11.95 -0.08 -13.55
C ASN A 72 10.47 -0.42 -13.83
N VAL A 73 9.65 -0.42 -12.78
CA VAL A 73 8.22 -0.75 -12.83
C VAL A 73 7.40 0.29 -12.05
N SER A 74 6.13 0.40 -12.41
CA SER A 74 5.11 1.16 -11.68
C SER A 74 3.96 0.24 -11.28
N LEU A 75 3.06 0.73 -10.43
CA LEU A 75 1.86 0.00 -10.03
C LEU A 75 0.61 0.64 -10.65
N ALA A 76 -0.26 -0.21 -11.18
CA ALA A 76 -1.63 0.18 -11.49
C ALA A 76 -2.51 0.09 -10.24
N SER A 77 -3.67 0.75 -10.26
CA SER A 77 -4.74 0.52 -9.29
C SER A 77 -5.33 -0.88 -9.46
N GLY A 78 -5.87 -1.42 -8.36
CA GLY A 78 -6.47 -2.76 -8.38
C GLY A 78 -7.19 -3.09 -7.08
N ARG A 79 -7.24 -4.36 -6.74
CA ARG A 79 -7.94 -4.93 -5.58
C ARG A 79 -6.95 -5.65 -4.67
N LEU A 80 -7.36 -5.93 -3.43
CA LEU A 80 -6.55 -6.73 -2.49
C LEU A 80 -6.18 -8.11 -3.05
N ALA A 81 -7.06 -8.73 -3.86
CA ALA A 81 -6.79 -9.99 -4.54
C ALA A 81 -5.60 -9.93 -5.53
N ASP A 82 -5.18 -8.75 -5.93
CA ASP A 82 -4.09 -8.53 -6.90
C ASP A 82 -2.70 -8.47 -6.21
N ILE A 83 -2.65 -8.40 -4.88
CA ILE A 83 -1.39 -8.29 -4.12
C ILE A 83 -0.53 -9.54 -4.30
N ALA A 84 -1.08 -10.74 -4.06
CA ALA A 84 -0.32 -11.97 -4.19
C ALA A 84 0.16 -12.21 -5.63
N PRO A 85 -0.65 -12.05 -6.69
CA PRO A 85 -0.16 -12.08 -8.06
C PRO A 85 0.96 -11.08 -8.36
N THR A 86 0.90 -9.87 -7.77
CA THR A 86 1.95 -8.85 -7.92
C THR A 86 3.25 -9.30 -7.28
N LEU A 87 3.20 -9.88 -6.08
CA LEU A 87 4.38 -10.42 -5.40
C LEU A 87 5.00 -11.58 -6.18
N LEU A 88 4.19 -12.52 -6.69
CA LEU A 88 4.67 -13.61 -7.54
C LEU A 88 5.38 -13.09 -8.79
N ALA A 89 4.80 -12.08 -9.44
CA ALA A 89 5.41 -11.45 -10.62
C ALA A 89 6.74 -10.77 -10.29
N LEU A 90 6.86 -10.07 -9.14
CA LEU A 90 8.12 -9.50 -8.66
C LEU A 90 9.19 -10.56 -8.39
N MET A 91 8.78 -11.75 -7.94
CA MET A 91 9.65 -12.89 -7.66
C MET A 91 9.97 -13.72 -8.92
N GLY A 92 9.36 -13.43 -10.07
CA GLY A 92 9.47 -14.23 -11.27
C GLY A 92 8.85 -15.63 -11.16
N LEU A 93 7.87 -15.79 -10.27
CA LEU A 93 7.16 -17.03 -10.02
C LEU A 93 5.83 -17.10 -10.80
N PRO A 94 5.43 -18.30 -11.28
CA PRO A 94 4.16 -18.46 -11.96
C PRO A 94 2.99 -18.26 -11.00
N GLN A 95 1.91 -17.66 -11.51
CA GLN A 95 0.66 -17.51 -10.77
C GLN A 95 -0.16 -18.80 -10.87
N PRO A 96 -0.60 -19.39 -9.74
CA PRO A 96 -1.55 -20.51 -9.74
C PRO A 96 -2.89 -20.14 -10.42
N GLY A 97 -3.49 -21.13 -11.10
CA GLY A 97 -4.75 -20.91 -11.85
C GLY A 97 -5.96 -20.56 -10.95
N GLU A 98 -5.89 -20.93 -9.67
CA GLU A 98 -6.93 -20.64 -8.66
C GLU A 98 -6.90 -19.17 -8.22
N MET A 99 -5.81 -18.44 -8.42
CA MET A 99 -5.72 -17.02 -8.12
C MET A 99 -6.48 -16.20 -9.17
N THR A 100 -7.55 -15.54 -8.76
CA THR A 100 -8.42 -14.72 -9.64
C THR A 100 -7.93 -13.29 -9.82
N GLY A 101 -6.96 -12.83 -9.01
CA GLY A 101 -6.33 -11.53 -9.14
C GLY A 101 -5.34 -11.48 -10.31
N ARG A 102 -4.81 -10.30 -10.57
CA ARG A 102 -3.81 -10.05 -11.62
C ARG A 102 -2.66 -9.19 -11.09
N SER A 103 -1.47 -9.35 -11.65
CA SER A 103 -0.36 -8.46 -11.30
C SER A 103 -0.66 -7.00 -11.64
N LEU A 104 -0.35 -6.11 -10.69
CA LEU A 104 -0.47 -4.66 -10.83
C LEU A 104 0.77 -4.04 -11.47
N LEU A 105 1.83 -4.80 -11.72
CA LEU A 105 3.06 -4.27 -12.31
C LEU A 105 2.83 -3.76 -13.73
N ARG A 106 3.42 -2.59 -14.01
CA ARG A 106 3.49 -1.99 -15.35
C ARG A 106 4.94 -1.61 -15.64
N GLY A 107 5.42 -1.95 -16.83
CA GLY A 107 6.73 -1.46 -17.30
C GLY A 107 6.69 0.06 -17.47
N ILE A 108 7.72 0.76 -16.98
CA ILE A 108 7.88 2.20 -17.26
C ILE A 108 8.47 2.30 -18.67
N GLN A 109 7.74 2.92 -19.60
CA GLN A 109 8.28 3.23 -20.92
C GLN A 109 9.33 4.35 -20.81
N ALA A 110 10.38 4.29 -21.62
CA ALA A 110 11.55 5.19 -21.54
C ALA A 110 11.25 6.69 -21.70
N GLY A 111 10.01 7.10 -21.90
CA GLY A 111 9.57 8.49 -22.01
C GLY A 111 9.06 9.13 -20.70
N ASP A 112 8.85 8.35 -19.64
CA ASP A 112 8.13 8.80 -18.42
C ASP A 112 9.07 9.23 -17.27
N GLN A 113 10.36 9.41 -17.54
CA GLN A 113 11.37 9.72 -16.52
C GLN A 113 11.31 11.17 -15.97
N ALA A 114 10.36 11.99 -16.37
CA ALA A 114 10.31 13.41 -15.95
C ALA A 114 9.51 13.67 -14.66
N SER A 115 8.85 12.68 -14.05
CA SER A 115 8.11 12.87 -12.80
C SER A 115 8.04 11.62 -11.95
N VAL A 116 9.16 11.21 -11.37
CA VAL A 116 9.13 10.18 -10.30
C VAL A 116 8.58 10.81 -9.03
N ARG A 117 7.27 10.98 -8.98
CA ARG A 117 6.54 11.01 -7.71
C ARG A 117 6.36 9.55 -7.28
N PRO A 118 6.48 9.20 -5.98
CA PRO A 118 6.10 7.88 -5.52
C PRO A 118 4.68 7.61 -6.02
N SER A 119 4.48 6.55 -6.82
CA SER A 119 3.15 6.22 -7.32
C SER A 119 2.35 5.65 -6.16
N THR A 120 1.57 6.50 -5.53
CA THR A 120 0.52 6.10 -4.59
C THR A 120 -0.70 5.77 -5.42
N SER A 121 -1.06 4.51 -5.50
CA SER A 121 -2.32 4.07 -6.11
C SER A 121 -3.28 3.61 -5.02
N ALA A 122 -4.56 3.97 -5.13
CA ALA A 122 -5.59 3.50 -4.23
C ALA A 122 -6.07 2.11 -4.65
N MET A 123 -6.39 1.25 -3.69
CA MET A 123 -7.00 -0.06 -3.91
C MET A 123 -8.46 -0.05 -3.45
N GLU A 124 -9.35 -0.60 -4.27
CA GLU A 124 -10.76 -0.87 -3.97
C GLU A 124 -10.96 -2.27 -3.39
#